data_6b9f7e07c0174a04641c5e60eca88782
#
_entry.id   6b9f7e07c0174a04641c5e60eca88782
#
_cell.length_a   1.000
_cell.length_b   1.000
_cell.length_c   1.000
_cell.angle_alpha   90.00
_cell.angle_beta   90.00
_cell.angle_gamma   90.00
#
_symmetry.space_group_name_H-M   'P 1'
#
loop_
_entity.id
_entity.type
_entity.pdbx_description
1 polymer ?
#
loop_
_entity_poly.entity_id
_entity_poly.type
_entity_poly.pdbx_seq_one_letter_code
_entity_poly.pdbx_strand_id
1 'polypeptide(L)'
;EQVETLIQTHRGSNQTALITALNPRIRGWTNYHRTCSAKRTFNRMDHQLYWKLTKWAKWQNPRKSDAWRKQRYWPRKRNRFDFSDGKATLAKYTDTPIKRHVKVQGSKSPFDGDWAYWIVRLGRDPSKPKRVVTLLKRQEGRCMLCGLHFMSEDHLEVHHRDGSHNDNMPTNLALLHGHCHDEVHRTKCS
;
A
#
# COMPACT_ATOMS: atom_id res chain seq x y z
N GLU A 1 -8.18 14.33 -11.81
CA GLU A 1 -8.18 14.19 -13.28
C GLU A 1 -8.32 12.72 -13.68
N GLN A 2 -7.40 11.81 -13.35
CA GLN A 2 -7.46 10.38 -13.74
C GLN A 2 -8.73 9.64 -13.31
N VAL A 3 -9.22 9.88 -12.07
CA VAL A 3 -10.46 9.26 -11.56
C VAL A 3 -11.69 9.75 -12.32
N GLU A 4 -11.69 11.01 -12.72
CA GLU A 4 -12.79 11.59 -13.50
C GLU A 4 -12.85 11.00 -14.91
N THR A 5 -11.69 10.89 -15.56
CA THR A 5 -11.57 10.23 -16.87
C THR A 5 -12.07 8.79 -16.81
N LEU A 6 -11.68 8.02 -15.77
CA LEU A 6 -12.18 6.67 -15.58
C LEU A 6 -13.70 6.59 -15.40
N ILE A 7 -14.30 7.51 -14.64
CA ILE A 7 -15.74 7.54 -14.47
C ILE A 7 -16.46 7.88 -15.80
N GLN A 8 -15.87 8.77 -16.59
CA GLN A 8 -16.42 9.13 -17.91
C GLN A 8 -16.32 7.98 -18.92
N THR A 9 -15.18 7.31 -19.00
CA THR A 9 -15.00 6.16 -19.92
C THR A 9 -15.89 4.97 -19.54
N HIS A 10 -16.26 4.84 -18.25
CA HIS A 10 -17.14 3.77 -17.77
C HIS A 10 -18.62 4.19 -17.67
N ARG A 11 -19.05 5.23 -18.38
CA ARG A 11 -20.47 5.65 -18.39
C ARG A 11 -21.40 4.55 -18.86
N GLY A 12 -21.02 3.79 -19.90
CA GLY A 12 -21.79 2.66 -20.43
C GLY A 12 -21.58 1.32 -19.70
N SER A 13 -20.69 1.28 -18.71
CA SER A 13 -20.33 0.04 -18.01
C SER A 13 -21.21 -0.20 -16.80
N ASN A 14 -21.25 -1.46 -16.33
CA ASN A 14 -21.91 -1.80 -15.07
C ASN A 14 -21.11 -1.31 -13.86
N GLN A 15 -21.76 -1.33 -12.69
CA GLN A 15 -21.15 -0.86 -11.43
C GLN A 15 -19.90 -1.64 -11.04
N THR A 16 -19.89 -2.96 -11.24
CA THR A 16 -18.72 -3.83 -10.94
C THR A 16 -17.50 -3.41 -11.73
N ALA A 17 -17.63 -3.19 -13.04
CA ALA A 17 -16.53 -2.79 -13.90
C ALA A 17 -15.93 -1.43 -13.46
N LEU A 18 -16.79 -0.45 -13.15
CA LEU A 18 -16.35 0.84 -12.63
C LEU A 18 -15.59 0.69 -11.30
N ILE A 19 -16.10 -0.11 -10.35
CA ILE A 19 -15.44 -0.37 -9.07
C ILE A 19 -14.07 -1.02 -9.28
N THR A 20 -14.00 -2.01 -10.17
CA THR A 20 -12.75 -2.74 -10.47
C THR A 20 -11.70 -1.80 -11.07
N ALA A 21 -12.10 -0.86 -11.94
CA ALA A 21 -11.20 0.13 -12.52
C ALA A 21 -10.73 1.19 -11.52
N LEU A 22 -11.59 1.62 -10.58
CA LEU A 22 -11.28 2.68 -9.61
C LEU A 22 -10.44 2.18 -8.42
N ASN A 23 -10.69 0.97 -7.92
CA ASN A 23 -10.05 0.45 -6.71
C ASN A 23 -8.51 0.45 -6.75
N PRO A 24 -7.84 0.01 -7.83
CA PRO A 24 -6.38 0.05 -7.91
C PRO A 24 -5.83 1.48 -7.84
N ARG A 25 -6.50 2.43 -8.47
CA ARG A 25 -6.10 3.85 -8.48
C ARG A 25 -6.24 4.49 -7.10
N ILE A 26 -7.37 4.24 -6.42
CA ILE A 26 -7.59 4.74 -5.06
C ILE A 26 -6.56 4.15 -4.10
N ARG A 27 -6.36 2.83 -4.13
CA ARG A 27 -5.41 2.14 -3.24
C ARG A 27 -3.96 2.55 -3.52
N GLY A 28 -3.56 2.64 -4.78
CA GLY A 28 -2.21 3.09 -5.16
C GLY A 28 -1.93 4.49 -4.65
N TRP A 29 -2.85 5.44 -4.91
CA TRP A 29 -2.70 6.81 -4.48
C TRP A 29 -2.68 6.95 -2.94
N THR A 30 -3.59 6.28 -2.23
CA THR A 30 -3.62 6.34 -0.76
C THR A 30 -2.41 5.69 -0.12
N ASN A 31 -1.92 4.58 -0.67
CA ASN A 31 -0.70 3.94 -0.17
C ASN A 31 0.54 4.82 -0.34
N TYR A 32 0.64 5.56 -1.43
CA TYR A 32 1.71 6.52 -1.65
C TYR A 32 1.68 7.66 -0.62
N HIS A 33 0.49 8.22 -0.35
CA HIS A 33 0.34 9.37 0.55
C HIS A 33 0.10 9.02 2.02
N ARG A 34 0.02 7.76 2.40
CA ARG A 34 -0.31 7.35 3.78
C ARG A 34 0.73 7.74 4.83
N THR A 35 1.95 8.06 4.41
CA THR A 35 3.04 8.49 5.32
C THR A 35 2.96 9.97 5.68
N CYS A 36 2.14 10.74 4.95
CA CYS A 36 1.92 12.17 5.17
C CYS A 36 0.68 12.42 6.05
N SER A 37 0.49 13.67 6.50
CA SER A 37 -0.72 14.11 7.21
C SER A 37 -1.90 14.31 6.24
N ALA A 38 -2.25 13.27 5.48
CA ALA A 38 -3.20 13.31 4.37
C ALA A 38 -4.68 13.10 4.77
N LYS A 39 -5.02 12.93 6.05
CA LYS A 39 -6.40 12.59 6.48
C LYS A 39 -7.46 13.57 5.99
N ARG A 40 -7.18 14.88 6.08
CA ARG A 40 -8.09 15.92 5.58
C ARG A 40 -8.27 15.82 4.05
N THR A 41 -7.19 15.54 3.32
CA THR A 41 -7.21 15.35 1.87
C THR A 41 -8.01 14.10 1.51
N PHE A 42 -7.82 12.97 2.22
CA PHE A 42 -8.58 11.74 2.01
C PHE A 42 -10.09 11.96 2.18
N ASN A 43 -10.51 12.67 3.25
CA ASN A 43 -11.91 13.01 3.44
C ASN A 43 -12.47 13.86 2.29
N ARG A 44 -11.70 14.86 1.82
CA ARG A 44 -12.10 15.71 0.69
C ARG A 44 -12.22 14.89 -0.60
N MET A 45 -11.30 13.96 -0.85
CA MET A 45 -11.33 13.09 -2.02
C MET A 45 -12.54 12.14 -1.99
N ASP A 46 -12.87 11.54 -0.83
CA ASP A 46 -14.07 10.71 -0.68
C ASP A 46 -15.34 11.51 -0.96
N HIS A 47 -15.42 12.75 -0.47
CA HIS A 47 -16.56 13.64 -0.74
C HIS A 47 -16.70 13.95 -2.24
N GLN A 48 -15.59 14.32 -2.90
CA GLN A 48 -15.59 14.59 -4.33
C GLN A 48 -15.96 13.35 -5.16
N LEU A 49 -15.43 12.19 -4.77
CA LEU A 49 -15.74 10.92 -5.41
C LEU A 49 -17.23 10.58 -5.30
N TYR A 50 -17.81 10.76 -4.12
CA TYR A 50 -19.25 10.56 -3.90
C TYR A 50 -20.10 11.39 -4.89
N TRP A 51 -19.82 12.67 -5.06
CA TRP A 51 -20.55 13.53 -5.98
C TRP A 51 -20.36 13.13 -7.44
N LYS A 52 -19.17 12.71 -7.84
CA LYS A 52 -18.92 12.21 -9.20
C LYS A 52 -19.69 10.92 -9.48
N LEU A 53 -19.72 10.00 -8.53
CA LEU A 53 -20.48 8.75 -8.62
C LEU A 53 -21.99 8.98 -8.60
N THR A 54 -22.49 9.97 -7.86
CA THR A 54 -23.90 10.37 -7.89
C THR A 54 -24.30 10.87 -9.28
N LYS A 55 -23.45 11.66 -9.94
CA LYS A 55 -23.68 12.09 -11.33
C LYS A 55 -23.68 10.88 -12.29
N TRP A 56 -22.75 9.94 -12.12
CA TRP A 56 -22.70 8.70 -12.89
C TRP A 56 -23.99 7.87 -12.68
N ALA A 57 -24.44 7.67 -11.44
CA ALA A 57 -25.66 6.94 -11.11
C ALA A 57 -26.92 7.60 -11.71
N LYS A 58 -26.98 8.95 -11.74
CA LYS A 58 -28.04 9.70 -12.40
C LYS A 58 -28.03 9.49 -13.91
N TRP A 59 -26.86 9.45 -14.52
CA TRP A 59 -26.71 9.16 -15.94
C TRP A 59 -27.17 7.73 -16.29
N GLN A 60 -26.82 6.73 -15.46
CA GLN A 60 -27.26 5.34 -15.64
C GLN A 60 -28.78 5.16 -15.55
N ASN A 61 -29.43 5.90 -14.68
CA ASN A 61 -30.88 5.79 -14.43
C ASN A 61 -31.52 7.15 -14.30
N PRO A 62 -31.68 7.90 -15.42
CA PRO A 62 -32.18 9.29 -15.40
C PRO A 62 -33.60 9.42 -14.89
N ARG A 63 -34.46 8.43 -15.17
CA ARG A 63 -35.86 8.42 -14.79
C ARG A 63 -36.16 8.00 -13.35
N LYS A 64 -35.15 7.52 -12.60
CA LYS A 64 -35.33 7.07 -11.20
C LYS A 64 -35.07 8.22 -10.23
N SER A 65 -35.72 8.17 -9.05
CA SER A 65 -35.51 9.15 -7.98
C SER A 65 -34.12 9.04 -7.36
N ASP A 66 -33.67 10.10 -6.70
CA ASP A 66 -32.38 10.09 -5.98
C ASP A 66 -32.38 9.08 -4.82
N ALA A 67 -33.54 8.92 -4.14
CA ALA A 67 -33.71 7.92 -3.09
C ALA A 67 -33.50 6.50 -3.63
N TRP A 68 -34.10 6.18 -4.77
CA TRP A 68 -33.92 4.89 -5.42
C TRP A 68 -32.46 4.65 -5.82
N ARG A 69 -31.81 5.66 -6.45
CA ARG A 69 -30.39 5.56 -6.84
C ARG A 69 -29.49 5.33 -5.62
N LYS A 70 -29.75 6.05 -4.52
CA LYS A 70 -29.01 5.88 -3.28
C LYS A 70 -29.17 4.46 -2.72
N GLN A 71 -30.39 3.95 -2.67
CA GLN A 71 -30.64 2.58 -2.20
C GLN A 71 -29.97 1.52 -3.11
N ARG A 72 -30.02 1.72 -4.44
CA ARG A 72 -29.49 0.78 -5.43
C ARG A 72 -27.96 0.74 -5.46
N TYR A 73 -27.29 1.88 -5.41
CA TYR A 73 -25.84 2.01 -5.62
C TYR A 73 -25.04 2.14 -4.32
N TRP A 74 -25.68 2.57 -3.22
CA TRP A 74 -25.08 2.67 -1.89
C TRP A 74 -25.92 1.90 -0.86
N PRO A 75 -25.98 0.57 -0.96
CA PRO A 75 -26.70 -0.22 0.03
C PRO A 75 -26.10 -0.02 1.41
N ARG A 76 -26.97 0.09 2.43
CA ARG A 76 -26.54 0.19 3.83
C ARG A 76 -26.02 -1.16 4.31
N LYS A 77 -24.74 -1.21 4.72
CA LYS A 77 -24.13 -2.40 5.30
C LYS A 77 -23.43 -2.02 6.63
N ARG A 78 -23.84 -2.61 7.74
CA ARG A 78 -23.24 -2.37 9.07
C ARG A 78 -23.09 -0.86 9.41
N ASN A 79 -24.17 -0.11 9.34
CA ASN A 79 -24.18 1.35 9.58
C ASN A 79 -23.33 2.21 8.64
N ARG A 80 -22.86 1.68 7.52
CA ARG A 80 -22.06 2.38 6.52
C ARG A 80 -22.75 2.30 5.15
N PHE A 81 -22.68 3.40 4.39
CA PHE A 81 -23.09 3.44 3.01
C PHE A 81 -21.86 3.35 2.11
N ASP A 82 -21.73 2.26 1.39
CA ASP A 82 -20.63 2.03 0.47
C ASP A 82 -21.16 1.86 -0.95
N PHE A 83 -20.45 2.42 -1.94
CA PHE A 83 -20.77 2.20 -3.34
C PHE A 83 -20.45 0.75 -3.69
N SER A 84 -21.50 -0.07 -3.84
CA SER A 84 -21.36 -1.52 -3.98
C SER A 84 -22.56 -2.12 -4.71
N ASP A 85 -22.30 -3.15 -5.50
CA ASP A 85 -23.34 -3.98 -6.15
C ASP A 85 -23.54 -5.36 -5.47
N GLY A 86 -22.93 -5.55 -4.29
CA GLY A 86 -22.94 -6.82 -3.55
C GLY A 86 -21.77 -7.74 -3.93
N LYS A 87 -21.27 -7.69 -5.17
CA LYS A 87 -20.09 -8.47 -5.63
C LYS A 87 -18.79 -7.71 -5.38
N ALA A 88 -18.77 -6.43 -5.67
CA ALA A 88 -17.62 -5.56 -5.46
C ALA A 88 -18.02 -4.34 -4.61
N THR A 89 -17.07 -3.83 -3.86
CA THR A 89 -17.22 -2.61 -3.04
C THR A 89 -16.09 -1.64 -3.37
N LEU A 90 -16.45 -0.38 -3.55
CA LEU A 90 -15.50 0.68 -3.81
C LEU A 90 -14.71 1.00 -2.54
N ALA A 91 -13.39 1.01 -2.65
CA ALA A 91 -12.52 1.48 -1.58
C ALA A 91 -12.70 2.99 -1.37
N LYS A 92 -12.65 3.44 -0.12
CA LYS A 92 -12.57 4.87 0.23
C LYS A 92 -11.11 5.26 0.46
N TYR A 93 -10.78 6.50 0.15
CA TYR A 93 -9.45 7.05 0.49
C TYR A 93 -9.20 6.99 2.00
N THR A 94 -10.25 7.22 2.80
CA THR A 94 -10.20 7.19 4.26
C THR A 94 -10.03 5.80 4.87
N ASP A 95 -10.22 4.72 4.10
CA ASP A 95 -9.99 3.34 4.56
C ASP A 95 -8.51 3.06 4.80
N THR A 96 -7.62 3.82 4.14
CA THR A 96 -6.19 3.66 4.32
C THR A 96 -5.71 4.38 5.59
N PRO A 97 -5.17 3.66 6.57
CA PRO A 97 -4.66 4.27 7.79
C PRO A 97 -3.41 5.11 7.51
N ILE A 98 -3.33 6.28 8.13
CA ILE A 98 -2.13 7.12 8.08
C ILE A 98 -1.06 6.48 8.97
N LYS A 99 0.13 6.25 8.41
CA LYS A 99 1.30 5.71 9.10
C LYS A 99 2.46 6.69 8.95
N ARG A 100 2.69 7.51 9.96
CA ARG A 100 3.78 8.50 9.94
C ARG A 100 5.12 7.81 10.19
N HIS A 101 6.17 8.34 9.55
CA HIS A 101 7.53 8.01 9.91
C HIS A 101 7.83 8.45 11.35
N VAL A 102 8.57 7.63 12.07
CA VAL A 102 9.05 7.98 13.41
C VAL A 102 10.12 9.06 13.27
N LYS A 103 9.98 10.17 13.99
CA LYS A 103 10.97 11.27 13.98
C LYS A 103 12.30 10.78 14.57
N VAL A 104 13.41 11.21 13.98
CA VAL A 104 14.75 10.97 14.54
C VAL A 104 14.88 11.72 15.85
N GLN A 105 15.44 11.10 16.87
CA GLN A 105 15.65 11.70 18.19
C GLN A 105 16.93 12.55 18.22
N GLY A 106 16.79 13.76 18.72
CA GLY A 106 17.94 14.65 18.96
C GLY A 106 18.81 14.85 17.71
N SER A 107 20.10 14.75 17.92
CA SER A 107 21.16 14.89 16.91
C SER A 107 21.62 13.55 16.30
N LYS A 108 20.84 12.46 16.43
CA LYS A 108 21.17 11.16 15.90
C LYS A 108 21.43 11.19 14.39
N SER A 109 22.51 10.55 13.97
CA SER A 109 22.93 10.40 12.57
C SER A 109 23.06 8.93 12.21
N PRO A 110 22.73 8.51 10.96
CA PRO A 110 22.97 7.13 10.52
C PRO A 110 24.41 6.65 10.66
N PHE A 111 25.34 7.58 10.82
CA PHE A 111 26.79 7.35 10.94
C PHE A 111 27.30 7.48 12.38
N ASP A 112 26.42 7.59 13.38
CA ASP A 112 26.79 7.75 14.80
C ASP A 112 27.20 6.44 15.50
N GLY A 113 27.10 5.31 14.80
CA GLY A 113 27.46 3.99 15.33
C GLY A 113 26.40 3.37 16.26
N ASP A 114 25.29 4.06 16.54
CA ASP A 114 24.20 3.52 17.36
C ASP A 114 23.28 2.59 16.54
N TRP A 115 23.81 1.44 16.20
CA TRP A 115 23.14 0.41 15.42
C TRP A 115 21.85 -0.08 16.05
N ALA A 116 21.79 -0.18 17.37
CA ALA A 116 20.60 -0.62 18.10
C ALA A 116 19.41 0.33 17.84
N TYR A 117 19.65 1.63 17.91
CA TYR A 117 18.65 2.64 17.59
C TYR A 117 18.20 2.55 16.12
N TRP A 118 19.13 2.46 15.20
CA TRP A 118 18.83 2.49 13.76
C TRP A 118 18.15 1.20 13.28
N ILE A 119 18.51 0.03 13.80
CA ILE A 119 17.83 -1.25 13.50
C ILE A 119 16.35 -1.19 13.92
N VAL A 120 16.08 -0.71 15.14
CA VAL A 120 14.69 -0.55 15.62
C VAL A 120 13.92 0.43 14.74
N ARG A 121 14.54 1.49 14.28
CA ARG A 121 13.95 2.48 13.40
C ARG A 121 13.66 1.93 12.01
N LEU A 122 14.57 1.22 11.38
CA LEU A 122 14.37 0.54 10.09
C LEU A 122 13.20 -0.44 10.16
N GLY A 123 13.08 -1.18 11.27
CA GLY A 123 11.96 -2.08 11.53
C GLY A 123 10.61 -1.38 11.80
N ARG A 124 10.59 -0.06 11.95
CA ARG A 124 9.35 0.75 12.11
C ARG A 124 9.03 1.60 10.89
N ASP A 125 9.82 1.51 9.82
CA ASP A 125 9.60 2.27 8.60
C ASP A 125 8.31 1.80 7.90
N PRO A 126 7.28 2.67 7.80
CA PRO A 126 5.99 2.30 7.20
C PRO A 126 6.06 2.08 5.68
N SER A 127 7.14 2.48 5.03
CA SER A 127 7.37 2.26 3.60
C SER A 127 7.85 0.84 3.29
N LYS A 128 8.49 0.18 4.26
CA LYS A 128 9.04 -1.16 4.05
C LYS A 128 7.98 -2.27 4.15
N PRO A 129 8.04 -3.30 3.29
CA PRO A 129 7.17 -4.47 3.38
C PRO A 129 7.33 -5.19 4.72
N LYS A 130 6.23 -5.75 5.24
CA LYS A 130 6.22 -6.47 6.53
C LYS A 130 7.27 -7.59 6.60
N ARG A 131 7.49 -8.33 5.50
CA ARG A 131 8.48 -9.40 5.43
C ARG A 131 9.90 -8.88 5.63
N VAL A 132 10.25 -7.74 5.03
CA VAL A 132 11.57 -7.09 5.22
C VAL A 132 11.76 -6.68 6.68
N VAL A 133 10.74 -6.07 7.30
CA VAL A 133 10.74 -5.70 8.72
C VAL A 133 10.96 -6.92 9.63
N THR A 134 10.32 -8.05 9.32
CA THR A 134 10.47 -9.30 10.08
C THR A 134 11.88 -9.85 9.97
N LEU A 135 12.46 -9.85 8.77
CA LEU A 135 13.83 -10.32 8.52
C LEU A 135 14.86 -9.39 9.18
N LEU A 136 14.69 -8.07 9.09
CA LEU A 136 15.55 -7.10 9.79
C LEU A 136 15.62 -7.38 11.30
N LYS A 137 14.47 -7.65 11.93
CA LYS A 137 14.43 -7.97 13.36
C LYS A 137 15.11 -9.30 13.67
N ARG A 138 14.88 -10.34 12.85
CA ARG A 138 15.43 -11.67 13.05
C ARG A 138 16.93 -11.71 12.84
N GLN A 139 17.46 -10.93 11.89
CA GLN A 139 18.87 -10.83 11.56
C GLN A 139 19.60 -9.72 12.34
N GLU A 140 18.92 -9.09 13.31
CA GLU A 140 19.48 -8.00 14.11
C GLU A 140 20.05 -6.86 13.26
N GLY A 141 19.41 -6.61 12.10
CA GLY A 141 19.82 -5.59 11.13
C GLY A 141 21.10 -5.89 10.38
N ARG A 142 21.53 -7.16 10.31
CA ARG A 142 22.73 -7.59 9.60
C ARG A 142 22.41 -8.34 8.32
N CYS A 143 23.24 -8.15 7.31
CA CYS A 143 23.21 -8.96 6.10
C CYS A 143 23.62 -10.41 6.42
N MET A 144 22.85 -11.38 5.93
CA MET A 144 23.13 -12.80 6.19
C MET A 144 24.40 -13.28 5.49
N LEU A 145 24.87 -12.63 4.43
CA LEU A 145 26.08 -13.02 3.70
C LEU A 145 27.35 -12.38 4.30
N CYS A 146 27.41 -11.04 4.34
CA CYS A 146 28.61 -10.33 4.75
C CYS A 146 28.65 -9.98 6.25
N GLY A 147 27.56 -10.16 6.99
CA GLY A 147 27.46 -9.85 8.42
C GLY A 147 27.44 -8.36 8.78
N LEU A 148 27.61 -7.46 7.82
CA LEU A 148 27.58 -6.02 8.04
C LEU A 148 26.17 -5.53 8.33
N HIS A 149 26.03 -4.44 9.09
CA HIS A 149 24.77 -3.82 9.36
C HIS A 149 24.21 -3.10 8.12
N PHE A 150 22.89 -3.18 7.97
CA PHE A 150 22.19 -2.40 6.95
C PHE A 150 22.13 -0.92 7.33
N MET A 151 22.45 -0.07 6.38
CA MET A 151 22.31 1.38 6.47
C MET A 151 20.95 1.82 5.92
N SER A 152 20.57 3.08 6.20
CA SER A 152 19.31 3.65 5.67
C SER A 152 19.24 3.72 4.15
N GLU A 153 20.41 3.84 3.51
CA GLU A 153 20.59 4.02 2.07
C GLU A 153 20.75 2.71 1.30
N ASP A 154 20.96 1.60 2.03
CA ASP A 154 21.22 0.31 1.42
C ASP A 154 20.01 -0.21 0.66
N HIS A 155 20.28 -0.75 -0.51
CA HIS A 155 19.33 -1.56 -1.25
C HIS A 155 19.21 -2.94 -0.61
N LEU A 156 18.02 -3.23 -0.07
CA LEU A 156 17.75 -4.47 0.67
C LEU A 156 16.99 -5.45 -0.23
N GLU A 157 17.52 -6.66 -0.37
CA GLU A 157 16.91 -7.72 -1.15
C GLU A 157 16.59 -8.96 -0.33
N VAL A 158 15.42 -9.53 -0.62
CA VAL A 158 14.96 -10.78 0.02
C VAL A 158 15.38 -11.95 -0.86
N HIS A 159 16.28 -12.78 -0.33
CA HIS A 159 16.82 -13.97 -0.98
C HIS A 159 16.11 -15.24 -0.46
N HIS A 160 15.72 -16.13 -1.38
CA HIS A 160 15.22 -17.47 -1.06
C HIS A 160 16.41 -18.44 -0.96
N ARG A 161 16.66 -18.96 0.25
CA ARG A 161 17.85 -19.77 0.55
C ARG A 161 17.90 -21.08 -0.24
N ASP A 162 16.75 -21.71 -0.47
CA ASP A 162 16.59 -22.93 -1.28
C ASP A 162 16.47 -22.65 -2.78
N GLY A 163 16.38 -21.38 -3.20
CA GLY A 163 16.16 -20.96 -4.58
C GLY A 163 14.70 -21.05 -5.04
N SER A 164 13.77 -21.52 -4.21
CA SER A 164 12.35 -21.62 -4.54
C SER A 164 11.61 -20.32 -4.24
N HIS A 165 11.23 -19.58 -5.26
CA HIS A 165 10.47 -18.33 -5.13
C HIS A 165 9.04 -18.54 -4.60
N ASN A 166 8.55 -19.78 -4.56
CA ASN A 166 7.22 -20.12 -4.05
C ASN A 166 7.22 -20.32 -2.54
N ASP A 167 8.36 -20.66 -1.91
CA ASP A 167 8.45 -20.83 -0.47
C ASP A 167 8.80 -19.52 0.24
N ASN A 168 7.77 -18.82 0.69
CA ASN A 168 7.86 -17.57 1.43
C ASN A 168 7.90 -17.76 2.96
N MET A 169 8.20 -18.97 3.45
CA MET A 169 8.37 -19.20 4.88
C MET A 169 9.54 -18.35 5.41
N PRO A 170 9.39 -17.69 6.58
CA PRO A 170 10.44 -16.83 7.13
C PRO A 170 11.80 -17.57 7.34
N THR A 171 11.75 -18.87 7.54
CA THR A 171 12.95 -19.74 7.68
C THR A 171 13.73 -19.88 6.39
N ASN A 172 13.05 -19.84 5.25
CA ASN A 172 13.66 -19.90 3.93
C ASN A 172 14.16 -18.54 3.42
N LEU A 173 13.73 -17.44 4.04
CA LEU A 173 14.06 -16.10 3.59
C LEU A 173 15.26 -15.53 4.34
N ALA A 174 16.17 -14.89 3.60
CA ALA A 174 17.27 -14.09 4.12
C ALA A 174 17.23 -12.68 3.54
N LEU A 175 17.64 -11.68 4.32
CA LEU A 175 17.81 -10.31 3.86
C LEU A 175 19.28 -10.07 3.57
N LEU A 176 19.57 -9.57 2.39
CA LEU A 176 20.92 -9.30 1.89
C LEU A 176 21.02 -7.86 1.41
N HIS A 177 22.24 -7.31 1.36
CA HIS A 177 22.51 -6.13 0.54
C HIS A 177 22.36 -6.50 -0.94
N GLY A 178 21.97 -5.57 -1.80
CA GLY A 178 21.82 -5.83 -3.23
C GLY A 178 23.06 -6.45 -3.87
N HIS A 179 24.25 -5.88 -3.61
CA HIS A 179 25.51 -6.43 -4.11
C HIS A 179 25.83 -7.85 -3.58
N CYS A 180 25.47 -8.14 -2.33
CA CYS A 180 25.59 -9.47 -1.75
C CYS A 180 24.64 -10.49 -2.40
N HIS A 181 23.43 -10.05 -2.74
CA HIS A 181 22.46 -10.86 -3.45
C HIS A 181 22.94 -11.22 -4.86
N ASP A 182 23.49 -10.24 -5.59
CA ASP A 182 24.08 -10.47 -6.91
C ASP A 182 25.25 -11.46 -6.86
N GLU A 183 26.08 -11.40 -5.82
CA GLU A 183 27.19 -12.30 -5.62
C GLU A 183 26.75 -13.75 -5.40
N VAL A 184 25.70 -13.97 -4.58
CA VAL A 184 25.12 -15.31 -4.37
C VAL A 184 24.61 -15.91 -5.69
N HIS A 185 24.01 -15.10 -6.56
CA HIS A 185 23.52 -15.56 -7.85
C HIS A 185 24.64 -15.83 -8.85
N ARG A 186 25.73 -15.05 -8.81
CA ARG A 186 26.90 -15.26 -9.67
C ARG A 186 27.61 -16.57 -9.35
N THR A 187 27.78 -16.90 -8.08
CA THR A 187 28.46 -18.14 -7.65
C THR A 187 27.65 -19.40 -7.89
N LYS A 188 26.32 -19.32 -8.10
CA LYS A 188 25.47 -20.46 -8.47
C LYS A 188 25.48 -20.77 -9.97
N CYS A 189 26.01 -19.89 -10.81
CA CYS A 189 26.10 -20.06 -12.29
C CYS A 189 27.47 -20.60 -12.72
N SER A 190 28.38 -20.92 -11.84
CA SER A 190 29.67 -21.56 -12.09
C SER A 190 29.61 -22.99 -11.60
#